data_1067640e31a7c69b316cd55da92b3df6
#
_entry.id   1067640e31a7c69b316cd55da92b3df6
#
_cell.length_a   1.000
_cell.length_b   1.000
_cell.length_c   1.000
_cell.angle_alpha   90.00
_cell.angle_beta   90.00
_cell.angle_gamma   90.00
#
_symmetry.space_group_name_H-M   'P 1'
#
loop_
_entity.id
_entity.type
_entity.pdbx_description
1 polymer ?
#
loop_
_entity_poly.entity_id
_entity_poly.type
_entity_poly.pdbx_seq_one_letter_code
_entity_poly.pdbx_strand_id
1 'polypeptide(L)'
;RLATKTRTLDPTRLIGAALEQSSFEGSATVKTIHDPFANVVDILSFNQYIGWYEGLPERSKEITWKIDINKPVIISEFGAGAKKGLHGEKTTRWTEEFQEYLYEETLKMIDQIDQLQGISPWILVDFRSPRRPLPEIQDGWNRKGLISDDGQKKKAFFVLQNYYNNKN
;
A
#
# COMPACT_ATOMS: atom_id res chain seq x y z
N ARG A 1 -12.64 -6.48 -22.57
CA ARG A 1 -13.15 -7.86 -22.60
C ARG A 1 -13.44 -8.43 -21.21
N LEU A 2 -12.46 -8.44 -20.26
CA LEU A 2 -12.68 -8.94 -18.89
C LEU A 2 -13.78 -8.15 -18.17
N ALA A 3 -13.67 -6.83 -18.10
CA ALA A 3 -14.66 -5.97 -17.44
C ALA A 3 -16.07 -6.16 -18.04
N THR A 4 -16.19 -6.25 -19.36
CA THR A 4 -17.47 -6.52 -20.02
C THR A 4 -18.04 -7.86 -19.59
N LYS A 5 -17.20 -8.91 -19.54
CA LYS A 5 -17.64 -10.23 -19.10
C LYS A 5 -18.08 -10.24 -17.64
N THR A 6 -17.29 -9.59 -16.77
CA THR A 6 -17.62 -9.45 -15.34
C THR A 6 -18.99 -8.78 -15.15
N ARG A 7 -19.22 -7.67 -15.86
CA ARG A 7 -20.49 -6.93 -15.79
C ARG A 7 -21.68 -7.72 -16.33
N THR A 8 -21.45 -8.57 -17.35
CA THR A 8 -22.48 -9.49 -17.85
C THR A 8 -22.85 -10.56 -16.81
N LEU A 9 -21.87 -11.03 -16.03
CA LEU A 9 -22.08 -12.06 -15.01
C LEU A 9 -22.68 -11.49 -13.72
N ASP A 10 -22.28 -10.27 -13.36
CA ASP A 10 -22.79 -9.55 -12.18
C ASP A 10 -22.88 -8.05 -12.49
N PRO A 11 -24.06 -7.53 -12.83
CA PRO A 11 -24.25 -6.10 -13.11
C PRO A 11 -24.36 -5.24 -11.85
N THR A 12 -24.37 -5.84 -10.64
CA THR A 12 -24.67 -5.13 -9.39
C THR A 12 -23.43 -4.65 -8.63
N ARG A 13 -22.29 -5.34 -8.81
CA ARG A 13 -21.05 -4.98 -8.11
C ARG A 13 -20.19 -4.04 -8.92
N LEU A 14 -19.47 -3.16 -8.21
CA LEU A 14 -18.47 -2.29 -8.80
C LEU A 14 -17.25 -3.11 -9.26
N ILE A 15 -16.66 -2.71 -10.36
CA ILE A 15 -15.46 -3.32 -10.92
C ILE A 15 -14.26 -2.44 -10.57
N GLY A 16 -13.26 -3.02 -9.90
CA GLY A 16 -11.97 -2.41 -9.64
C GLY A 16 -10.83 -3.27 -10.18
N ALA A 17 -9.68 -2.67 -10.38
CA ALA A 17 -8.45 -3.35 -10.73
C ALA A 17 -7.24 -2.54 -10.22
N ALA A 18 -6.16 -3.22 -9.83
CA ALA A 18 -4.89 -2.58 -9.56
C ALA A 18 -4.29 -2.10 -10.89
N LEU A 19 -4.32 -0.78 -11.09
CA LEU A 19 -3.86 -0.10 -12.29
C LEU A 19 -2.38 0.23 -12.18
N GLU A 20 -1.72 0.45 -13.31
CA GLU A 20 -0.36 0.91 -13.36
C GLU A 20 -0.27 2.39 -12.91
N GLN A 21 0.65 2.66 -11.99
CA GLN A 21 1.03 4.01 -11.62
C GLN A 21 2.26 4.45 -12.41
N SER A 22 2.35 5.71 -12.74
CA SER A 22 3.48 6.28 -13.47
C SER A 22 3.85 7.67 -12.96
N SER A 23 4.99 8.17 -13.43
CA SER A 23 5.38 9.56 -13.21
C SER A 23 4.57 10.48 -14.11
N PHE A 24 4.00 11.54 -13.55
CA PHE A 24 3.29 12.55 -14.33
C PHE A 24 4.32 13.38 -15.13
N GLU A 25 4.23 13.37 -16.45
CA GLU A 25 5.11 14.10 -17.37
C GLU A 25 6.61 13.94 -17.05
N GLY A 26 7.02 12.75 -16.61
CA GLY A 26 8.41 12.48 -16.26
C GLY A 26 8.88 13.04 -14.92
N SER A 27 7.98 13.61 -14.12
CA SER A 27 8.30 14.15 -12.79
C SER A 27 8.82 13.07 -11.86
N ALA A 28 9.84 13.37 -11.08
CA ALA A 28 10.33 12.47 -10.04
C ALA A 28 9.43 12.44 -8.78
N THR A 29 8.57 13.43 -8.60
CA THR A 29 7.79 13.63 -7.37
C THR A 29 6.29 13.67 -7.58
N VAL A 30 5.81 13.79 -8.82
CA VAL A 30 4.38 13.75 -9.12
C VAL A 30 4.03 12.41 -9.76
N LYS A 31 3.17 11.66 -9.10
CA LYS A 31 2.66 10.36 -9.57
C LYS A 31 1.25 10.52 -10.14
N THR A 32 0.89 9.64 -11.05
CA THR A 32 -0.43 9.59 -11.68
C THR A 32 -0.84 8.15 -11.99
N ILE A 33 -2.12 7.98 -12.36
CA ILE A 33 -2.62 6.76 -12.98
C ILE A 33 -2.90 7.10 -14.45
N HIS A 34 -2.10 6.52 -15.35
CA HIS A 34 -2.25 6.70 -16.80
C HIS A 34 -2.42 5.35 -17.49
N ASP A 35 -3.43 4.60 -17.07
CA ASP A 35 -3.75 3.28 -17.59
C ASP A 35 -5.09 3.36 -18.35
N PRO A 36 -5.14 3.00 -19.65
CA PRO A 36 -6.39 2.98 -20.42
C PRO A 36 -7.50 2.13 -19.79
N PHE A 37 -7.15 1.14 -18.95
CA PHE A 37 -8.12 0.33 -18.24
C PHE A 37 -8.91 1.13 -17.20
N ALA A 38 -8.41 2.27 -16.75
CA ALA A 38 -9.12 3.21 -15.89
C ALA A 38 -10.48 3.65 -16.46
N ASN A 39 -10.62 3.67 -17.80
CA ASN A 39 -11.87 4.05 -18.46
C ASN A 39 -12.99 3.01 -18.30
N VAL A 40 -12.64 1.74 -18.07
CA VAL A 40 -13.61 0.61 -18.06
C VAL A 40 -13.93 0.06 -16.67
N VAL A 41 -13.18 0.47 -15.64
CA VAL A 41 -13.45 0.15 -14.24
C VAL A 41 -14.29 1.23 -13.57
N ASP A 42 -14.96 0.90 -12.47
CA ASP A 42 -15.76 1.83 -11.68
C ASP A 42 -14.93 2.49 -10.58
N ILE A 43 -13.92 1.78 -10.07
CA ILE A 43 -13.03 2.19 -8.99
C ILE A 43 -11.59 2.13 -9.51
N LEU A 44 -10.84 3.20 -9.31
CA LEU A 44 -9.41 3.23 -9.55
C LEU A 44 -8.67 2.62 -8.35
N SER A 45 -7.95 1.55 -8.57
CA SER A 45 -7.10 0.98 -7.52
C SER A 45 -5.66 0.91 -8.01
N PHE A 46 -4.71 1.02 -7.12
CA PHE A 46 -3.30 0.83 -7.44
C PHE A 46 -2.49 0.38 -6.23
N ASN A 47 -1.42 -0.34 -6.49
CA ASN A 47 -0.44 -0.73 -5.47
C ASN A 47 0.64 0.35 -5.41
N GLN A 48 1.03 0.78 -4.21
CA GLN A 48 2.14 1.68 -4.04
C GLN A 48 3.06 1.20 -2.91
N TYR A 49 4.36 1.31 -3.14
CA TYR A 49 5.39 0.88 -2.20
C TYR A 49 6.52 1.91 -2.08
N ILE A 50 6.15 3.20 -2.14
CA ILE A 50 7.07 4.32 -1.90
C ILE A 50 7.61 4.19 -0.47
N GLY A 51 8.91 4.35 -0.32
CA GLY A 51 9.59 4.12 0.95
C GLY A 51 10.02 2.67 1.21
N TRP A 52 9.48 1.71 0.46
CA TRP A 52 9.90 0.31 0.53
C TRP A 52 10.70 -0.15 -0.70
N TYR A 53 10.15 -0.04 -1.90
CA TYR A 53 10.87 -0.35 -3.14
C TYR A 53 11.45 0.91 -3.79
N GLU A 54 10.89 2.06 -3.52
CA GLU A 54 11.33 3.36 -4.02
C GLU A 54 11.76 4.26 -2.85
N GLY A 55 13.06 4.29 -2.59
CA GLY A 55 13.65 5.12 -1.52
C GLY A 55 13.45 4.60 -0.10
N LEU A 56 13.45 5.51 0.86
CA LEU A 56 13.15 5.32 2.28
C LEU A 56 11.81 5.98 2.62
N PRO A 57 11.24 5.77 3.82
CA PRO A 57 9.92 6.32 4.20
C PRO A 57 9.78 7.84 3.98
N GLU A 58 10.87 8.61 4.16
CA GLU A 58 10.90 10.06 3.92
C GLU A 58 10.51 10.44 2.48
N ARG A 59 10.73 9.53 1.52
CA ARG A 59 10.36 9.76 0.11
C ARG A 59 8.88 10.09 -0.05
N SER A 60 8.03 9.55 0.81
CA SER A 60 6.59 9.84 0.79
C SER A 60 6.26 11.32 0.98
N LYS A 61 7.12 12.09 1.68
CA LYS A 61 6.92 13.53 1.89
C LYS A 61 7.07 14.37 0.62
N GLU A 62 7.79 13.85 -0.36
CA GLU A 62 8.08 14.54 -1.62
C GLU A 62 7.06 14.21 -2.70
N ILE A 63 6.28 13.14 -2.50
CA ILE A 63 5.37 12.63 -3.52
C ILE A 63 4.00 13.29 -3.39
N THR A 64 3.50 13.75 -4.54
CA THR A 64 2.11 14.17 -4.72
C THR A 64 1.44 13.32 -5.80
N TRP A 65 0.13 13.18 -5.70
CA TRP A 65 -0.66 12.42 -6.65
C TRP A 65 -1.52 13.36 -7.47
N LYS A 66 -1.40 13.26 -8.80
CA LYS A 66 -2.29 13.96 -9.73
C LYS A 66 -3.14 12.92 -10.45
N ILE A 67 -4.39 12.79 -10.05
CA ILE A 67 -5.36 11.84 -10.61
C ILE A 67 -6.49 12.64 -11.23
N ASP A 68 -6.42 12.83 -12.56
CA ASP A 68 -7.36 13.66 -13.30
C ASP A 68 -8.66 12.91 -13.71
N ILE A 69 -8.85 11.68 -13.21
CA ILE A 69 -10.00 10.83 -13.50
C ILE A 69 -10.98 10.92 -12.34
N ASN A 70 -12.18 11.42 -12.57
CA ASN A 70 -13.20 11.57 -11.54
C ASN A 70 -13.89 10.23 -11.21
N LYS A 71 -13.17 9.38 -10.46
CA LYS A 71 -13.64 8.11 -9.93
C LYS A 71 -13.12 7.89 -8.50
N PRO A 72 -13.81 7.08 -7.66
CA PRO A 72 -13.29 6.69 -6.35
C PRO A 72 -11.91 6.01 -6.48
N VAL A 73 -11.02 6.31 -5.54
CA VAL A 73 -9.66 5.76 -5.49
C VAL A 73 -9.52 4.84 -4.28
N ILE A 74 -8.91 3.67 -4.49
CA ILE A 74 -8.51 2.74 -3.44
C ILE A 74 -7.03 2.41 -3.59
N ILE A 75 -6.26 2.57 -2.52
CA ILE A 75 -4.91 2.01 -2.45
C ILE A 75 -5.05 0.52 -2.17
N SER A 76 -4.87 -0.30 -3.19
CA SER A 76 -5.10 -1.76 -3.11
C SER A 76 -3.98 -2.52 -2.40
N GLU A 77 -2.75 -1.97 -2.39
CA GLU A 77 -1.66 -2.47 -1.57
C GLU A 77 -0.69 -1.34 -1.20
N PHE A 78 -0.18 -1.38 0.02
CA PHE A 78 0.97 -0.61 0.48
C PHE A 78 1.58 -1.29 1.72
N GLY A 79 2.82 -0.95 2.07
CA GLY A 79 3.42 -1.44 3.30
C GLY A 79 4.91 -1.76 3.18
N ALA A 80 5.47 -2.23 4.26
CA ALA A 80 6.87 -2.63 4.39
C ALA A 80 7.01 -3.90 5.21
N GLY A 81 8.13 -4.61 5.06
CA GLY A 81 8.47 -5.74 5.90
C GLY A 81 9.07 -5.31 7.23
N ALA A 82 8.67 -5.99 8.31
CA ALA A 82 9.33 -5.93 9.61
C ALA A 82 9.33 -7.31 10.26
N LYS A 83 10.45 -7.70 10.85
CA LYS A 83 10.50 -8.89 11.70
C LYS A 83 10.03 -8.54 13.10
N LYS A 84 9.04 -9.27 13.62
CA LYS A 84 8.53 -9.10 14.98
C LYS A 84 9.67 -9.17 16.01
N GLY A 85 9.74 -8.16 16.88
CA GLY A 85 10.77 -8.02 17.92
C GLY A 85 12.13 -7.54 17.42
N LEU A 86 12.29 -7.24 16.13
CA LEU A 86 13.49 -6.57 15.63
C LEU A 86 13.30 -5.06 15.75
N HIS A 87 14.10 -4.43 16.61
CA HIS A 87 14.05 -3.01 16.91
C HIS A 87 15.30 -2.27 16.48
N GLY A 88 15.19 -0.97 16.20
CA GLY A 88 16.31 -0.13 15.81
C GLY A 88 15.86 1.24 15.30
N GLU A 89 16.75 1.94 14.63
CA GLU A 89 16.44 3.25 14.05
C GLU A 89 15.33 3.13 12.99
N LYS A 90 14.45 4.12 12.91
CA LYS A 90 13.32 4.16 11.97
C LYS A 90 13.71 4.12 10.49
N THR A 91 14.98 4.30 10.17
CA THR A 91 15.54 4.17 8.82
C THR A 91 16.17 2.80 8.56
N THR A 92 16.27 1.96 9.59
CA THR A 92 16.82 0.60 9.47
C THR A 92 15.74 -0.37 9.00
N ARG A 93 15.88 -0.85 7.77
CA ARG A 93 14.91 -1.81 7.18
C ARG A 93 14.71 -3.04 8.06
N TRP A 94 13.52 -3.58 8.01
CA TRP A 94 13.07 -4.78 8.72
C TRP A 94 12.82 -4.60 10.22
N THR A 95 13.12 -3.45 10.82
CA THR A 95 12.72 -3.12 12.19
C THR A 95 11.23 -2.78 12.25
N GLU A 96 10.63 -2.95 13.41
CA GLU A 96 9.24 -2.53 13.62
C GLU A 96 9.10 -1.01 13.51
N GLU A 97 10.12 -0.25 13.92
CA GLU A 97 10.18 1.22 13.81
C GLU A 97 10.23 1.69 12.35
N PHE A 98 10.92 0.94 11.46
CA PHE A 98 10.91 1.24 10.03
C PHE A 98 9.51 1.05 9.44
N GLN A 99 8.84 -0.07 9.76
CA GLN A 99 7.49 -0.34 9.28
C GLN A 99 6.52 0.72 9.82
N GLU A 100 6.56 1.03 11.10
CA GLU A 100 5.77 2.08 11.76
C GLU A 100 5.92 3.41 11.02
N TYR A 101 7.15 3.88 10.84
CA TYR A 101 7.45 5.14 10.19
C TYR A 101 7.00 5.19 8.73
N LEU A 102 7.18 4.09 7.99
CA LEU A 102 6.66 4.00 6.62
C LEU A 102 5.14 4.15 6.58
N TYR A 103 4.42 3.51 7.49
CA TYR A 103 2.96 3.64 7.56
C TYR A 103 2.55 5.07 7.89
N GLU A 104 3.19 5.73 8.85
CA GLU A 104 2.92 7.13 9.19
C GLU A 104 3.08 8.07 7.99
N GLU A 105 4.18 7.95 7.26
CA GLU A 105 4.46 8.83 6.13
C GLU A 105 3.60 8.49 4.90
N THR A 106 3.31 7.20 4.67
CA THR A 106 2.39 6.78 3.62
C THR A 106 0.99 7.32 3.86
N LEU A 107 0.44 7.21 5.06
CA LEU A 107 -0.91 7.68 5.38
C LEU A 107 -1.04 9.21 5.17
N LYS A 108 -0.02 9.98 5.57
CA LYS A 108 0.03 11.44 5.30
C LYS A 108 0.06 11.76 3.80
N MET A 109 0.80 10.99 3.03
CA MET A 109 0.90 11.17 1.57
C MET A 109 -0.43 10.88 0.88
N ILE A 110 -1.06 9.76 1.19
CA ILE A 110 -2.29 9.33 0.51
C ILE A 110 -3.52 10.12 0.95
N ASP A 111 -3.54 10.69 2.15
CA ASP A 111 -4.61 11.59 2.61
C ASP A 111 -4.73 12.89 1.79
N GLN A 112 -3.73 13.18 0.95
CA GLN A 112 -3.77 14.30 -0.01
C GLN A 112 -4.50 13.94 -1.32
N ILE A 113 -4.96 12.72 -1.49
CA ILE A 113 -5.72 12.29 -2.66
C ILE A 113 -7.21 12.55 -2.41
N ASP A 114 -7.76 13.57 -3.04
CA ASP A 114 -9.16 14.00 -2.83
C ASP A 114 -10.19 12.87 -3.05
N GLN A 115 -9.94 11.99 -4.03
CA GLN A 115 -10.84 10.89 -4.38
C GLN A 115 -10.63 9.63 -3.53
N LEU A 116 -9.74 9.63 -2.53
CA LEU A 116 -9.44 8.45 -1.72
C LEU A 116 -10.66 8.00 -0.91
N GLN A 117 -11.10 6.76 -1.14
CA GLN A 117 -12.24 6.15 -0.46
C GLN A 117 -11.86 4.93 0.37
N GLY A 118 -10.65 4.40 0.19
CA GLY A 118 -10.23 3.23 0.95
C GLY A 118 -8.78 2.86 0.77
N ILE A 119 -8.28 2.11 1.73
CA ILE A 119 -6.91 1.59 1.74
C ILE A 119 -6.89 0.13 2.17
N SER A 120 -6.00 -0.65 1.59
CA SER A 120 -5.78 -2.05 1.92
C SER A 120 -4.27 -2.29 2.09
N PRO A 121 -3.77 -2.42 3.31
CA PRO A 121 -2.36 -2.70 3.53
C PRO A 121 -2.00 -4.12 3.05
N TRP A 122 -0.80 -4.29 2.57
CA TRP A 122 -0.19 -5.59 2.33
C TRP A 122 0.83 -5.89 3.44
N ILE A 123 0.46 -6.67 4.48
CA ILE A 123 -0.75 -7.46 4.63
C ILE A 123 -1.14 -7.52 6.13
N LEU A 124 -2.27 -8.11 6.47
CA LEU A 124 -2.70 -8.21 7.87
C LEU A 124 -1.77 -9.11 8.69
N VAL A 125 -1.44 -10.32 8.21
CA VAL A 125 -0.66 -11.31 8.96
C VAL A 125 0.53 -11.78 8.13
N ASP A 126 1.69 -11.98 8.76
CA ASP A 126 2.84 -12.63 8.15
C ASP A 126 2.45 -14.04 7.64
N PHE A 127 2.93 -14.43 6.46
CA PHE A 127 2.57 -15.71 5.87
C PHE A 127 3.77 -16.44 5.24
N ARG A 128 3.67 -17.77 5.17
CA ARG A 128 4.69 -18.61 4.54
C ARG A 128 4.88 -18.25 3.07
N SER A 129 6.12 -17.95 2.71
CA SER A 129 6.51 -17.57 1.35
C SER A 129 7.92 -18.10 1.07
N PRO A 130 8.07 -19.33 0.53
CA PRO A 130 9.38 -19.94 0.31
C PRO A 130 10.33 -19.13 -0.57
N ARG A 131 9.81 -18.19 -1.34
CA ARG A 131 10.58 -17.25 -2.18
C ARG A 131 11.21 -16.09 -1.39
N ARG A 132 11.09 -16.08 -0.07
CA ARG A 132 11.60 -15.04 0.84
C ARG A 132 12.70 -15.63 1.74
N PRO A 133 13.91 -15.90 1.18
CA PRO A 133 14.92 -16.70 1.88
C PRO A 133 15.88 -15.87 2.75
N LEU A 134 15.73 -14.53 2.85
CA LEU A 134 16.68 -13.69 3.59
C LEU A 134 16.90 -14.25 5.01
N PRO A 135 18.11 -14.77 5.31
CA PRO A 135 18.39 -15.44 6.59
C PRO A 135 18.17 -14.52 7.78
N GLU A 136 17.76 -15.08 8.89
CA GLU A 136 17.52 -14.39 10.17
C GLU A 136 16.41 -13.34 10.15
N ILE A 137 15.94 -12.91 8.98
CA ILE A 137 14.88 -11.92 8.82
C ILE A 137 13.61 -12.59 8.30
N GLN A 138 13.66 -13.12 7.10
CA GLN A 138 12.49 -13.69 6.43
C GLN A 138 12.32 -15.17 6.69
N ASP A 139 13.37 -15.96 6.54
CA ASP A 139 13.38 -17.42 6.79
C ASP A 139 12.18 -18.16 6.16
N GLY A 140 11.86 -17.81 4.92
CA GLY A 140 10.72 -18.35 4.19
C GLY A 140 9.36 -17.75 4.58
N TRP A 141 9.34 -16.55 5.15
CA TRP A 141 8.12 -15.80 5.46
C TRP A 141 8.06 -14.47 4.72
N ASN A 142 6.88 -14.06 4.30
CA ASN A 142 6.62 -12.68 3.96
C ASN A 142 6.34 -11.91 5.26
N ARG A 143 7.24 -11.02 5.64
CA ARG A 143 7.19 -10.25 6.89
C ARG A 143 6.51 -8.89 6.75
N LYS A 144 5.63 -8.72 5.75
CA LYS A 144 4.87 -7.49 5.59
C LYS A 144 3.59 -7.42 6.44
N GLY A 145 3.30 -8.45 7.22
CA GLY A 145 2.17 -8.45 8.16
C GLY A 145 2.24 -7.29 9.16
N LEU A 146 1.09 -6.77 9.52
CA LEU A 146 0.90 -5.93 10.70
C LEU A 146 0.88 -6.77 11.98
N ILE A 147 0.54 -8.04 11.83
CA ILE A 147 0.53 -9.07 12.85
C ILE A 147 1.53 -10.14 12.41
N SER A 148 2.32 -10.64 13.34
CA SER A 148 3.25 -11.75 13.10
C SER A 148 2.51 -13.08 12.92
N ASP A 149 3.25 -14.08 12.46
CA ASP A 149 2.75 -15.45 12.27
C ASP A 149 2.30 -16.14 13.56
N ASP A 150 2.74 -15.65 14.73
CA ASP A 150 2.32 -16.10 16.05
C ASP A 150 1.24 -15.21 16.71
N GLY A 151 0.67 -14.27 15.95
CA GLY A 151 -0.46 -13.45 16.39
C GLY A 151 -0.08 -12.15 17.13
N GLN A 152 1.18 -11.78 17.19
CA GLN A 152 1.64 -10.56 17.87
C GLN A 152 1.47 -9.33 16.96
N LYS A 153 0.85 -8.27 17.47
CA LYS A 153 0.71 -6.98 16.78
C LYS A 153 2.06 -6.27 16.74
N LYS A 154 2.48 -5.86 15.53
CA LYS A 154 3.67 -5.00 15.35
C LYS A 154 3.29 -3.53 15.52
N LYS A 155 4.27 -2.64 15.64
CA LYS A 155 4.04 -1.19 15.85
C LYS A 155 3.13 -0.56 14.78
N ALA A 156 3.33 -0.89 13.52
CA ALA A 156 2.52 -0.36 12.41
C ALA A 156 1.03 -0.75 12.49
N PHE A 157 0.68 -1.84 13.20
CA PHE A 157 -0.72 -2.17 13.47
C PHE A 157 -1.43 -1.03 14.22
N PHE A 158 -0.78 -0.46 15.21
CA PHE A 158 -1.37 0.61 16.02
C PHE A 158 -1.46 1.93 15.27
N VAL A 159 -0.52 2.21 14.37
CA VAL A 159 -0.60 3.36 13.46
C VAL A 159 -1.88 3.29 12.62
N LEU A 160 -2.12 2.13 11.99
CA LEU A 160 -3.32 1.95 11.16
C LEU A 160 -4.61 1.94 11.98
N GLN A 161 -4.61 1.33 13.18
CA GLN A 161 -5.74 1.33 14.08
C GLN A 161 -6.12 2.78 14.47
N ASN A 162 -5.13 3.60 14.84
CA ASN A 162 -5.35 5.01 15.18
C ASN A 162 -5.87 5.81 13.97
N TYR A 163 -5.32 5.55 12.80
CA TYR A 163 -5.77 6.20 11.56
C TYR A 163 -7.27 5.95 11.30
N TYR A 164 -7.72 4.70 11.39
CA TYR A 164 -9.13 4.38 11.20
C TYR A 164 -10.04 4.95 12.31
N ASN A 165 -9.58 4.92 13.56
CA ASN A 165 -10.35 5.47 14.68
C ASN A 165 -10.59 6.99 14.54
N ASN A 166 -9.70 7.70 13.85
CA ASN A 166 -9.79 9.15 13.63
C ASN A 166 -10.53 9.55 12.34
N LYS A 167 -10.97 8.57 11.53
CA LYS A 167 -11.75 8.82 10.30
C LYS A 167 -13.29 8.77 10.52
N ASN A 168 -13.74 8.45 11.73
CA ASN A 168 -15.16 8.37 12.10
C ASN A 168 -15.72 9.71 12.57
#